data_c678e6c6921c3a404798f47e7fb5910a
#
_entry.id   c678e6c6921c3a404798f47e7fb5910a
#
_cell.length_a   1.000
_cell.length_b   1.000
_cell.length_c   1.000
_cell.angle_alpha   90.00
_cell.angle_beta   90.00
_cell.angle_gamma   90.00
#
_symmetry.space_group_name_H-M   'P 1'
#
loop_
_entity.id
_entity.type
_entity.pdbx_description
1 polymer ?
#
loop_
_entity_poly.entity_id
_entity_poly.type
_entity_poly.pdbx_seq_one_letter_code
_entity_poly.pdbx_strand_id
1 'polypeptide(L)'
;IYVGSFKDDNKEGKGEQTYKNGNKYVGSWVKDLENGYGVYTWSNGDKYVGQWKDGSQAGKGIFTWFNGDKYEGDFLNGRKHGKGKYTSGNGNIYVGDYLNDDQNGKGIYTWTDGDKYEGDFINGYRTGKGKYTYSSGSIYEGEFEENHGHGQGIFIYSDGSKYAGEFEESYEHGQGTMVYENGDKYVGQWKEGYEHGQGTMEYANGDRYVGLWEDGKKAEGKTTLAKFTTDENYYALIIGNNNYEYWEDLDAAENDARSIEKILKEKYAFETTLLTSKNYNTTANAIIKFTKNRETSDNLLIYYAGHGELEKEENRGYWIPTDGGEEQDSKWLGNDSVKNWIRSSKAGHILLIVDSCFSGMLMKGNSENKSIEKLTQKSIDRNKILKARLVFTSGGVEPVVDSDGGNHSYFADKLIRTLRNSTGVIQSLNIFQSVKQYVIDNAPSQTPRYSSIHGTFHDGGEFLFFPKN
;
A
#
# COMPACT_ATOMS: atom_id res chain seq x y z
N ILE A 1 50.22 34.79 13.74
CA ILE A 1 51.22 34.54 14.83
C ILE A 1 50.86 33.16 15.42
N TYR A 2 51.87 32.31 15.57
CA TYR A 2 51.77 31.06 16.29
C TYR A 2 52.54 31.11 17.60
N VAL A 3 51.94 30.58 18.65
CA VAL A 3 52.60 30.42 19.98
C VAL A 3 52.32 28.97 20.41
N GLY A 4 53.42 28.18 20.46
CA GLY A 4 53.23 26.74 20.75
C GLY A 4 54.49 25.93 20.50
N SER A 5 54.34 24.59 20.54
CA SER A 5 55.49 23.67 20.36
C SER A 5 55.74 23.45 18.87
N PHE A 6 57.10 23.28 18.56
CA PHE A 6 57.56 22.88 17.23
C PHE A 6 58.39 21.60 17.34
N LYS A 7 58.33 20.79 16.28
CA LYS A 7 59.18 19.64 16.06
C LYS A 7 59.56 19.58 14.59
N ASP A 8 60.88 19.48 14.29
CA ASP A 8 61.39 19.42 12.92
C ASP A 8 60.80 20.54 12.03
N ASP A 9 60.83 21.80 12.56
CA ASP A 9 60.31 23.05 11.97
C ASP A 9 58.76 23.07 11.71
N ASN A 10 58.01 22.03 12.06
CA ASN A 10 56.58 22.01 11.97
C ASN A 10 55.92 22.29 13.33
N LYS A 11 54.74 22.91 13.31
CA LYS A 11 53.89 23.03 14.51
C LYS A 11 53.50 21.61 14.98
N GLU A 12 53.74 21.33 16.24
CA GLU A 12 53.54 20.03 16.84
C GLU A 12 53.07 20.19 18.29
N GLY A 13 52.19 19.29 18.75
CA GLY A 13 51.69 19.34 20.13
C GLY A 13 50.66 20.43 20.36
N LYS A 14 50.67 21.13 21.49
CA LYS A 14 49.72 22.20 21.83
C LYS A 14 50.19 23.56 21.34
N GLY A 15 49.27 24.36 20.81
CA GLY A 15 49.58 25.71 20.37
C GLY A 15 48.36 26.55 20.04
N GLU A 16 48.60 27.84 19.92
CA GLU A 16 47.66 28.87 19.53
C GLU A 16 48.11 29.53 18.23
N GLN A 17 47.26 29.59 17.24
CA GLN A 17 47.49 30.31 15.99
C GLN A 17 46.47 31.44 15.84
N THR A 18 46.93 32.66 15.70
CA THR A 18 46.14 33.80 15.23
C THR A 18 46.46 34.05 13.76
N TYR A 19 45.46 33.98 12.90
CA TYR A 19 45.58 34.18 11.46
C TYR A 19 45.45 35.67 11.10
N LYS A 20 45.95 36.07 9.93
CA LYS A 20 45.89 37.47 9.46
C LYS A 20 44.46 38.02 9.31
N ASN A 21 43.51 37.15 9.03
CA ASN A 21 42.07 37.49 8.89
C ASN A 21 41.32 37.61 10.23
N GLY A 22 42.02 37.49 11.34
CA GLY A 22 41.44 37.58 12.68
C GLY A 22 40.91 36.25 13.24
N ASN A 23 40.94 35.18 12.47
CA ASN A 23 40.58 33.84 12.98
C ASN A 23 41.62 33.37 14.00
N LYS A 24 41.21 32.51 14.91
CA LYS A 24 42.05 31.97 15.97
C LYS A 24 41.79 30.46 16.15
N TYR A 25 42.87 29.69 16.19
CA TYR A 25 42.82 28.30 16.60
C TYR A 25 43.65 28.07 17.87
N VAL A 26 43.08 27.33 18.82
CA VAL A 26 43.75 26.89 20.05
C VAL A 26 43.53 25.39 20.19
N GLY A 27 44.59 24.61 20.06
CA GLY A 27 44.43 23.16 20.08
C GLY A 27 45.72 22.37 19.83
N SER A 28 45.55 21.15 19.42
CA SER A 28 46.66 20.24 19.09
C SER A 28 47.02 20.37 17.60
N TRP A 29 48.31 20.19 17.31
CA TRP A 29 48.92 20.30 16.00
C TRP A 29 49.72 19.03 15.68
N VAL A 30 49.69 18.59 14.46
CA VAL A 30 50.54 17.53 13.90
C VAL A 30 50.99 17.98 12.51
N LYS A 31 52.31 18.12 12.29
CA LYS A 31 52.90 18.51 11.00
C LYS A 31 52.20 19.72 10.37
N ASP A 32 52.14 20.83 11.12
CA ASP A 32 51.48 22.09 10.73
C ASP A 32 49.96 22.08 10.56
N LEU A 33 49.28 20.94 10.72
CA LEU A 33 47.84 20.82 10.60
C LEU A 33 47.16 20.73 11.98
N GLU A 34 45.99 21.32 12.09
CA GLU A 34 45.12 21.15 13.24
C GLU A 34 44.76 19.68 13.38
N ASN A 35 44.97 19.09 14.55
CA ASN A 35 44.75 17.67 14.82
C ASN A 35 44.38 17.45 16.28
N GLY A 36 43.58 16.39 16.58
CA GLY A 36 43.12 16.14 17.94
C GLY A 36 42.06 17.14 18.38
N TYR A 37 42.03 17.53 19.65
CA TYR A 37 41.00 18.44 20.20
C TYR A 37 41.45 19.89 20.10
N GLY A 38 40.54 20.78 19.63
CA GLY A 38 40.84 22.20 19.47
C GLY A 38 39.60 23.08 19.40
N VAL A 39 39.83 24.36 19.55
CA VAL A 39 38.85 25.46 19.45
C VAL A 39 39.25 26.35 18.29
N TYR A 40 38.36 26.52 17.33
CA TYR A 40 38.50 27.50 16.26
C TYR A 40 37.47 28.61 16.43
N THR A 41 37.91 29.84 16.39
CA THR A 41 37.02 31.01 16.45
C THR A 41 37.27 31.82 15.18
N TRP A 42 36.21 32.00 14.42
CA TRP A 42 36.24 32.85 13.22
C TRP A 42 36.06 34.30 13.59
N SER A 43 36.58 35.21 12.76
CA SER A 43 36.50 36.65 12.97
C SER A 43 35.08 37.22 12.95
N ASN A 44 34.12 36.49 12.34
CA ASN A 44 32.70 36.84 12.36
C ASN A 44 31.97 36.42 13.65
N GLY A 45 32.63 35.73 14.58
CA GLY A 45 32.10 35.29 15.85
C GLY A 45 31.66 33.81 15.88
N ASP A 46 31.67 33.10 14.75
CA ASP A 46 31.45 31.67 14.72
C ASP A 46 32.50 30.93 15.54
N LYS A 47 32.16 29.79 16.11
CA LYS A 47 33.04 29.00 16.96
C LYS A 47 32.83 27.52 16.76
N TYR A 48 33.91 26.78 16.58
CA TYR A 48 33.92 25.32 16.63
C TYR A 48 34.77 24.84 17.81
N VAL A 49 34.22 23.85 18.54
CA VAL A 49 34.89 23.18 19.65
C VAL A 49 34.76 21.69 19.43
N GLY A 50 35.85 20.98 19.16
CA GLY A 50 35.76 19.57 18.87
C GLY A 50 37.03 18.93 18.35
N GLN A 51 36.88 17.78 17.75
CA GLN A 51 37.96 17.00 17.18
C GLN A 51 38.33 17.53 15.79
N TRP A 52 39.63 17.47 15.49
CA TRP A 52 40.24 17.86 14.24
C TRP A 52 41.05 16.70 13.67
N LYS A 53 41.09 16.57 12.40
CA LYS A 53 41.90 15.60 11.67
C LYS A 53 42.42 16.26 10.40
N ASP A 54 43.75 16.32 10.26
CA ASP A 54 44.45 16.82 9.07
C ASP A 54 43.91 18.19 8.59
N GLY A 55 43.73 19.15 9.54
CA GLY A 55 43.22 20.48 9.27
C GLY A 55 41.69 20.60 9.08
N SER A 56 40.95 19.53 9.24
CA SER A 56 39.50 19.53 9.07
C SER A 56 38.74 19.10 10.34
N GLN A 57 37.57 19.64 10.56
CA GLN A 57 36.65 19.20 11.63
C GLN A 57 36.31 17.73 11.43
N ALA A 58 36.44 16.93 12.50
CA ALA A 58 36.22 15.49 12.47
C ALA A 58 35.66 14.99 13.81
N GLY A 59 35.08 13.79 13.81
CA GLY A 59 34.54 13.17 15.04
C GLY A 59 33.52 14.05 15.75
N LYS A 60 33.51 14.05 17.07
CA LYS A 60 32.55 14.82 17.87
C LYS A 60 32.96 16.29 18.00
N GLY A 61 32.00 17.20 17.80
CA GLY A 61 32.20 18.64 17.92
C GLY A 61 30.92 19.43 18.13
N ILE A 62 31.15 20.69 18.52
CA ILE A 62 30.10 21.70 18.68
C ILE A 62 30.45 22.87 17.78
N PHE A 63 29.57 23.22 16.87
CA PHE A 63 29.64 24.45 16.08
C PHE A 63 28.58 25.42 16.57
N THR A 64 28.97 26.64 16.86
CA THR A 64 28.07 27.73 17.25
C THR A 64 28.24 28.86 16.26
N TRP A 65 27.20 29.25 15.58
CA TRP A 65 27.20 30.39 14.67
C TRP A 65 26.92 31.69 15.42
N PHE A 66 27.35 32.79 14.89
CA PHE A 66 27.19 34.12 15.48
C PHE A 66 25.71 34.54 15.60
N ASN A 67 24.81 33.95 14.76
CA ASN A 67 23.36 34.19 14.80
C ASN A 67 22.64 33.40 15.90
N GLY A 68 23.39 32.62 16.70
CA GLY A 68 22.86 31.82 17.79
C GLY A 68 22.51 30.37 17.43
N ASP A 69 22.64 29.99 16.17
CA ASP A 69 22.50 28.60 15.78
C ASP A 69 23.59 27.74 16.43
N LYS A 70 23.25 26.47 16.71
CA LYS A 70 24.19 25.52 17.30
C LYS A 70 23.99 24.14 16.68
N TYR A 71 25.11 23.52 16.30
CA TYR A 71 25.15 22.09 15.97
C TYR A 71 26.07 21.36 16.97
N GLU A 72 25.61 20.21 17.44
CA GLU A 72 26.33 19.32 18.35
C GLU A 72 26.23 17.89 17.83
N GLY A 73 27.32 17.32 17.33
CA GLY A 73 27.26 16.03 16.66
C GLY A 73 28.57 15.60 16.03
N ASP A 74 28.43 14.67 15.10
CA ASP A 74 29.54 14.13 14.33
C ASP A 74 29.89 15.04 13.16
N PHE A 75 31.18 15.12 12.87
CA PHE A 75 31.77 15.79 11.72
C PHE A 75 32.64 14.85 10.91
N LEU A 76 32.61 14.99 9.62
CA LEU A 76 33.48 14.28 8.67
C LEU A 76 33.98 15.28 7.61
N ASN A 77 35.30 15.47 7.52
CA ASN A 77 35.92 16.37 6.54
C ASN A 77 35.32 17.80 6.55
N GLY A 78 35.08 18.34 7.74
CA GLY A 78 34.54 19.68 7.93
C GLY A 78 33.01 19.81 7.77
N ARG A 79 32.28 18.71 7.52
CA ARG A 79 30.83 18.71 7.32
C ARG A 79 30.14 17.99 8.45
N LYS A 80 28.89 18.40 8.76
CA LYS A 80 27.99 17.65 9.65
C LYS A 80 27.75 16.28 9.04
N HIS A 81 27.87 15.23 9.86
CA HIS A 81 27.76 13.85 9.43
C HIS A 81 27.24 12.97 10.59
N GLY A 82 26.79 11.74 10.31
CA GLY A 82 26.37 10.81 11.37
C GLY A 82 25.25 11.36 12.24
N LYS A 83 25.33 11.24 13.56
CA LYS A 83 24.30 11.70 14.50
C LYS A 83 24.60 13.11 15.01
N GLY A 84 23.55 13.95 15.03
CA GLY A 84 23.69 15.31 15.51
C GLY A 84 22.39 15.94 16.00
N LYS A 85 22.56 17.00 16.79
CA LYS A 85 21.53 17.92 17.23
C LYS A 85 21.81 19.30 16.69
N TYR A 86 20.86 19.86 15.96
CA TYR A 86 20.88 21.24 15.54
C TYR A 86 19.82 22.02 16.33
N THR A 87 20.21 23.17 16.84
CA THR A 87 19.31 24.12 17.48
C THR A 87 19.46 25.45 16.76
N SER A 88 18.42 25.92 16.11
CA SER A 88 18.45 27.22 15.45
C SER A 88 18.33 28.37 16.47
N GLY A 89 18.81 29.56 16.08
CA GLY A 89 18.76 30.75 16.93
C GLY A 89 17.35 31.18 17.32
N ASN A 90 16.33 30.77 16.52
CA ASN A 90 14.90 30.96 16.86
C ASN A 90 14.32 29.86 17.76
N GLY A 91 15.10 28.82 18.10
CA GLY A 91 14.72 27.77 19.03
C GLY A 91 14.20 26.46 18.42
N ASN A 92 14.08 26.33 17.10
CA ASN A 92 13.75 25.06 16.47
C ASN A 92 14.88 24.03 16.69
N ILE A 93 14.52 22.76 16.85
CA ILE A 93 15.47 21.70 17.16
C ILE A 93 15.30 20.56 16.17
N TYR A 94 16.40 20.10 15.57
CA TYR A 94 16.48 18.83 14.88
C TYR A 94 17.45 17.88 15.60
N VAL A 95 17.04 16.64 15.77
CA VAL A 95 17.89 15.56 16.32
C VAL A 95 17.77 14.36 15.37
N GLY A 96 18.86 13.97 14.75
CA GLY A 96 18.79 12.88 13.78
C GLY A 96 20.10 12.63 13.03
N ASP A 97 19.94 11.98 11.89
CA ASP A 97 21.04 11.63 11.00
C ASP A 97 21.39 12.80 10.07
N TYR A 98 22.70 12.93 9.78
CA TYR A 98 23.26 13.90 8.85
C TYR A 98 24.14 13.22 7.81
N LEU A 99 24.06 13.68 6.58
CA LEU A 99 24.95 13.30 5.49
C LEU A 99 25.41 14.57 4.76
N ASN A 100 26.73 14.91 4.86
CA ASN A 100 27.35 16.02 4.15
C ASN A 100 26.65 17.38 4.36
N ASP A 101 26.32 17.71 5.60
CA ASP A 101 25.64 18.91 6.10
C ASP A 101 24.09 18.84 6.06
N ASP A 102 23.49 17.94 5.29
CA ASP A 102 22.05 17.82 5.18
C ASP A 102 21.46 16.82 6.19
N GLN A 103 20.25 17.08 6.64
CA GLN A 103 19.44 16.12 7.37
C GLN A 103 19.12 14.94 6.45
N ASN A 104 19.46 13.71 6.88
CA ASN A 104 19.33 12.55 6.02
C ASN A 104 19.18 11.28 6.90
N GLY A 105 18.24 10.38 6.55
CA GLY A 105 17.92 9.22 7.39
C GLY A 105 16.83 9.54 8.41
N LYS A 106 16.90 8.97 9.61
CA LYS A 106 15.87 9.16 10.65
C LYS A 106 16.15 10.39 11.51
N GLY A 107 15.08 11.14 11.78
CA GLY A 107 15.21 12.34 12.62
C GLY A 107 13.91 12.78 13.27
N ILE A 108 14.08 13.65 14.26
CA ILE A 108 13.02 14.36 14.97
C ILE A 108 13.24 15.84 14.78
N TYR A 109 12.25 16.54 14.24
CA TYR A 109 12.22 18.00 14.17
C TYR A 109 11.16 18.54 15.11
N THR A 110 11.51 19.48 15.95
CA THR A 110 10.60 20.16 16.88
C THR A 110 10.64 21.66 16.60
N TRP A 111 9.49 22.23 16.29
CA TRP A 111 9.34 23.66 16.07
C TRP A 111 9.02 24.38 17.39
N THR A 112 9.25 25.66 17.43
CA THR A 112 9.02 26.52 18.61
C THR A 112 7.55 26.74 18.93
N ASP A 113 6.67 26.56 17.95
CA ASP A 113 5.21 26.60 18.14
C ASP A 113 4.63 25.32 18.77
N GLY A 114 5.48 24.30 18.96
CA GLY A 114 5.13 23.02 19.57
C GLY A 114 4.87 21.91 18.57
N ASP A 115 4.89 22.17 17.28
CA ASP A 115 4.81 21.15 16.25
C ASP A 115 6.00 20.19 16.35
N LYS A 116 5.78 18.94 15.98
CA LYS A 116 6.84 17.91 15.97
C LYS A 116 6.67 16.97 14.77
N TYR A 117 7.77 16.70 14.08
CA TYR A 117 7.86 15.62 13.10
C TYR A 117 8.87 14.57 13.55
N GLU A 118 8.52 13.30 13.33
CA GLU A 118 9.39 12.14 13.57
C GLU A 118 9.29 11.18 12.38
N GLY A 119 10.37 11.00 11.65
CA GLY A 119 10.35 10.20 10.42
C GLY A 119 11.61 10.25 9.60
N ASP A 120 11.45 9.97 8.31
CA ASP A 120 12.52 9.94 7.34
C ASP A 120 12.81 11.32 6.76
N PHE A 121 14.10 11.57 6.49
CA PHE A 121 14.59 12.77 5.81
C PHE A 121 15.52 12.38 4.65
N ILE A 122 15.42 13.09 3.54
CA ILE A 122 16.38 13.05 2.44
C ILE A 122 16.70 14.50 2.05
N ASN A 123 17.99 14.87 2.08
CA ASN A 123 18.49 16.21 1.71
C ASN A 123 17.71 17.35 2.40
N GLY A 124 17.35 17.17 3.67
CA GLY A 124 16.61 18.15 4.46
C GLY A 124 15.10 18.14 4.31
N TYR A 125 14.56 17.34 3.40
CA TYR A 125 13.11 17.20 3.19
C TYR A 125 12.55 16.01 3.96
N ARG A 126 11.39 16.17 4.59
CA ARG A 126 10.61 15.07 5.15
C ARG A 126 10.12 14.20 4.00
N THR A 127 10.35 12.89 4.09
CA THR A 127 10.01 11.93 3.04
C THR A 127 9.70 10.56 3.64
N GLY A 128 9.27 9.60 2.81
CA GLY A 128 9.00 8.23 3.28
C GLY A 128 7.96 8.20 4.39
N LYS A 129 8.19 7.43 5.45
CA LYS A 129 7.22 7.29 6.55
C LYS A 129 7.54 8.20 7.70
N GLY A 130 6.51 8.89 8.22
CA GLY A 130 6.66 9.79 9.35
C GLY A 130 5.37 10.04 10.12
N LYS A 131 5.56 10.67 11.27
CA LYS A 131 4.49 11.15 12.14
C LYS A 131 4.68 12.64 12.39
N TYR A 132 3.67 13.41 12.06
CA TYR A 132 3.58 14.84 12.38
C TYR A 132 2.58 15.05 13.48
N THR A 133 2.98 15.68 14.57
CA THR A 133 2.13 16.07 15.67
C THR A 133 2.04 17.59 15.68
N TYR A 134 0.86 18.11 15.47
CA TYR A 134 0.58 19.54 15.48
C TYR A 134 0.42 20.04 16.93
N SER A 135 0.79 21.25 17.18
CA SER A 135 0.62 21.94 18.46
C SER A 135 -0.87 22.05 18.86
N SER A 136 -1.77 22.00 17.90
CA SER A 136 -3.22 21.89 18.10
C SER A 136 -3.68 20.57 18.73
N GLY A 137 -2.81 19.55 18.77
CA GLY A 137 -3.11 18.19 19.18
C GLY A 137 -3.50 17.25 18.05
N SER A 138 -3.64 17.73 16.81
CA SER A 138 -3.86 16.88 15.64
C SER A 138 -2.61 16.06 15.32
N ILE A 139 -2.80 14.89 14.69
CA ILE A 139 -1.71 13.98 14.34
C ILE A 139 -1.90 13.49 12.92
N TYR A 140 -0.86 13.59 12.10
CA TYR A 140 -0.75 12.87 10.84
C TYR A 140 0.29 11.75 10.96
N GLU A 141 -0.05 10.55 10.54
CA GLU A 141 0.86 9.41 10.46
C GLU A 141 0.69 8.73 9.10
N GLY A 142 1.73 8.78 8.27
CA GLY A 142 1.64 8.31 6.90
C GLY A 142 2.90 8.51 6.08
N GLU A 143 2.71 8.54 4.78
CA GLU A 143 3.77 8.77 3.80
C GLU A 143 3.97 10.28 3.61
N PHE A 144 5.22 10.67 3.32
CA PHE A 144 5.62 12.04 3.04
C PHE A 144 6.40 12.10 1.73
N GLU A 145 6.20 13.16 0.98
CA GLU A 145 6.98 13.54 -0.19
C GLU A 145 7.23 15.04 -0.16
N GLU A 146 8.50 15.46 -0.29
CA GLU A 146 8.94 16.87 -0.31
C GLU A 146 8.31 17.75 0.79
N ASN A 147 8.27 17.28 2.05
CA ASN A 147 7.67 17.92 3.23
C ASN A 147 6.13 17.83 3.34
N HIS A 148 5.44 17.27 2.37
CA HIS A 148 3.98 17.15 2.37
C HIS A 148 3.54 15.73 2.71
N GLY A 149 2.41 15.60 3.39
CA GLY A 149 1.72 14.31 3.50
C GLY A 149 1.28 13.84 2.13
N HIS A 150 1.63 12.60 1.77
CA HIS A 150 1.36 12.02 0.45
C HIS A 150 0.99 10.55 0.59
N GLY A 151 0.42 9.92 -0.47
CA GLY A 151 0.11 8.49 -0.45
C GLY A 151 -0.85 8.09 0.66
N GLN A 152 -0.60 6.97 1.33
CA GLN A 152 -1.48 6.44 2.38
C GLN A 152 -1.14 7.02 3.75
N GLY A 153 -2.18 7.45 4.48
CA GLY A 153 -2.00 8.01 5.82
C GLY A 153 -3.25 8.00 6.68
N ILE A 154 -3.04 8.35 7.94
CA ILE A 154 -4.08 8.56 8.94
C ILE A 154 -3.92 9.97 9.49
N PHE A 155 -4.99 10.75 9.51
CA PHE A 155 -5.06 12.03 10.19
C PHE A 155 -6.05 11.93 11.36
N ILE A 156 -5.61 12.26 12.55
CA ILE A 156 -6.43 12.38 13.75
C ILE A 156 -6.52 13.86 14.07
N TYR A 157 -7.70 14.41 13.98
CA TYR A 157 -7.97 15.81 14.29
C TYR A 157 -8.01 16.05 15.79
N SER A 158 -7.79 17.27 16.23
CA SER A 158 -7.82 17.66 17.64
C SER A 158 -9.21 17.53 18.28
N ASP A 159 -10.28 17.49 17.48
CA ASP A 159 -11.65 17.22 17.94
C ASP A 159 -11.94 15.72 18.12
N GLY A 160 -11.00 14.84 17.73
CA GLY A 160 -11.18 13.39 17.80
C GLY A 160 -11.66 12.75 16.47
N SER A 161 -12.00 13.54 15.48
CA SER A 161 -12.30 13.03 14.12
C SER A 161 -11.07 12.34 13.54
N LYS A 162 -11.29 11.32 12.70
CA LYS A 162 -10.22 10.51 12.15
C LYS A 162 -10.45 10.24 10.66
N TYR A 163 -9.50 10.66 9.84
CA TYR A 163 -9.41 10.28 8.44
C TYR A 163 -8.39 9.16 8.24
N ALA A 164 -8.69 8.22 7.37
CA ALA A 164 -7.76 7.19 6.89
C ALA A 164 -7.95 6.99 5.40
N GLY A 165 -6.92 7.24 4.61
CA GLY A 165 -7.02 7.20 3.15
C GLY A 165 -5.81 7.79 2.45
N GLU A 166 -6.04 8.23 1.22
CA GLU A 166 -5.03 8.84 0.36
C GLU A 166 -4.85 10.32 0.69
N PHE A 167 -3.61 10.80 0.55
CA PHE A 167 -3.22 12.20 0.71
C PHE A 167 -2.46 12.70 -0.51
N GLU A 168 -2.65 13.94 -0.88
CA GLU A 168 -1.90 14.68 -1.89
C GLU A 168 -1.64 16.09 -1.37
N GLU A 169 -0.38 16.53 -1.37
CA GLU A 169 0.05 17.84 -0.85
C GLU A 169 -0.51 18.17 0.56
N SER A 170 -0.56 17.15 1.44
CA SER A 170 -1.09 17.21 2.81
C SER A 170 -2.62 17.35 2.93
N TYR A 171 -3.37 17.23 1.86
CA TYR A 171 -4.84 17.23 1.88
C TYR A 171 -5.36 15.80 1.68
N GLU A 172 -6.51 15.49 2.29
CA GLU A 172 -7.25 14.29 1.99
C GLU A 172 -7.60 14.27 0.51
N HIS A 173 -7.24 13.18 -0.16
CA HIS A 173 -7.43 12.99 -1.59
C HIS A 173 -7.86 11.55 -1.90
N GLY A 174 -8.22 11.26 -3.15
CA GLY A 174 -8.50 9.90 -3.62
C GLY A 174 -9.58 9.20 -2.80
N GLN A 175 -9.33 7.99 -2.37
CA GLN A 175 -10.27 7.20 -1.56
C GLN A 175 -9.94 7.30 -0.07
N GLY A 176 -10.96 7.53 0.76
CA GLY A 176 -10.76 7.66 2.19
C GLY A 176 -12.00 7.41 3.03
N THR A 177 -11.77 7.21 4.32
CA THR A 177 -12.79 7.09 5.35
C THR A 177 -12.57 8.16 6.40
N MET A 178 -13.58 8.97 6.65
CA MET A 178 -13.65 9.90 7.79
C MET A 178 -14.63 9.37 8.83
N VAL A 179 -14.20 9.36 10.07
CA VAL A 179 -15.10 9.22 11.24
C VAL A 179 -15.07 10.53 11.98
N TYR A 180 -16.18 11.21 12.04
CA TYR A 180 -16.34 12.51 12.70
C TYR A 180 -16.52 12.36 14.20
N GLU A 181 -16.22 13.39 14.97
CA GLU A 181 -16.39 13.43 16.44
C GLU A 181 -17.82 13.06 16.87
N ASN A 182 -18.83 13.48 16.11
CA ASN A 182 -20.24 13.20 16.40
C ASN A 182 -20.66 11.76 16.08
N GLY A 183 -19.73 10.91 15.60
CA GLY A 183 -19.99 9.52 15.22
C GLY A 183 -20.48 9.32 13.80
N ASP A 184 -20.65 10.37 13.01
CA ASP A 184 -20.91 10.25 11.58
C ASP A 184 -19.69 9.64 10.88
N LYS A 185 -19.93 8.90 9.79
CA LYS A 185 -18.85 8.27 9.02
C LYS A 185 -19.07 8.49 7.55
N TYR A 186 -18.06 9.06 6.90
CA TYR A 186 -18.02 9.15 5.44
C TYR A 186 -17.02 8.14 4.87
N VAL A 187 -17.42 7.47 3.80
CA VAL A 187 -16.56 6.58 2.99
C VAL A 187 -16.76 6.95 1.53
N GLY A 188 -15.72 7.40 0.87
CA GLY A 188 -15.84 7.84 -0.51
C GLY A 188 -14.62 8.52 -1.06
N GLN A 189 -14.85 9.25 -2.17
CA GLN A 189 -13.82 10.04 -2.84
C GLN A 189 -13.61 11.37 -2.12
N TRP A 190 -12.36 11.83 -2.14
CA TRP A 190 -11.89 13.07 -1.56
C TRP A 190 -11.12 13.90 -2.56
N LYS A 191 -11.21 15.18 -2.46
CA LYS A 191 -10.44 16.12 -3.26
C LYS A 191 -10.13 17.37 -2.45
N GLU A 192 -8.84 17.70 -2.35
CA GLU A 192 -8.37 18.90 -1.66
C GLU A 192 -8.97 19.09 -0.25
N GLY A 193 -9.10 17.96 0.52
CA GLY A 193 -9.63 17.96 1.88
C GLY A 193 -11.14 17.91 2.01
N TYR A 194 -11.88 17.80 0.91
CA TYR A 194 -13.35 17.77 0.91
C TYR A 194 -13.90 16.46 0.36
N GLU A 195 -15.04 16.01 0.90
CA GLU A 195 -15.81 14.93 0.28
C GLU A 195 -16.15 15.32 -1.16
N HIS A 196 -15.83 14.46 -2.09
CA HIS A 196 -16.04 14.68 -3.51
C HIS A 196 -16.48 13.39 -4.21
N GLY A 197 -17.02 13.50 -5.44
CA GLY A 197 -17.40 12.34 -6.24
C GLY A 197 -18.40 11.42 -5.53
N GLN A 198 -18.26 10.11 -5.71
CA GLN A 198 -19.14 9.13 -5.09
C GLN A 198 -18.75 8.89 -3.63
N GLY A 199 -19.74 8.93 -2.73
CA GLY A 199 -19.50 8.68 -1.32
C GLY A 199 -20.75 8.24 -0.55
N THR A 200 -20.50 7.65 0.60
CA THR A 200 -21.49 7.24 1.57
C THR A 200 -21.26 7.96 2.88
N MET A 201 -22.28 8.65 3.37
CA MET A 201 -22.34 9.17 4.74
C MET A 201 -23.26 8.29 5.58
N GLU A 202 -22.74 7.75 6.65
CA GLU A 202 -23.50 7.07 7.71
C GLU A 202 -23.58 8.02 8.91
N TYR A 203 -24.79 8.45 9.25
CA TYR A 203 -25.01 9.37 10.38
C TYR A 203 -25.11 8.59 11.69
N ALA A 204 -24.68 9.19 12.80
CA ALA A 204 -24.73 8.59 14.13
C ALA A 204 -26.16 8.17 14.55
N ASN A 205 -27.19 8.80 14.00
CA ASN A 205 -28.60 8.43 14.23
C ASN A 205 -29.06 7.21 13.43
N GLY A 206 -28.14 6.62 12.61
CA GLY A 206 -28.41 5.46 11.75
C GLY A 206 -28.92 5.81 10.36
N ASP A 207 -29.17 7.08 10.06
CA ASP A 207 -29.49 7.51 8.69
C ASP A 207 -28.28 7.33 7.79
N ARG A 208 -28.55 7.20 6.48
CA ARG A 208 -27.51 7.00 5.49
C ARG A 208 -27.80 7.78 4.21
N TYR A 209 -26.76 8.43 3.69
CA TYR A 209 -26.81 9.03 2.36
C TYR A 209 -25.74 8.40 1.47
N VAL A 210 -26.13 8.00 0.27
CA VAL A 210 -25.21 7.51 -0.76
C VAL A 210 -25.46 8.33 -2.01
N GLY A 211 -24.43 8.96 -2.51
CA GLY A 211 -24.60 9.83 -3.67
C GLY A 211 -23.35 10.60 -4.04
N LEU A 212 -23.55 11.57 -4.93
CA LEU A 212 -22.50 12.48 -5.35
C LEU A 212 -22.27 13.58 -4.30
N TRP A 213 -21.00 13.93 -4.16
CA TRP A 213 -20.51 15.00 -3.30
C TRP A 213 -19.70 15.98 -4.13
N GLU A 214 -19.79 17.24 -3.83
CA GLU A 214 -19.03 18.31 -4.44
C GLU A 214 -18.64 19.30 -3.34
N ASP A 215 -17.33 19.44 -3.11
CA ASP A 215 -16.73 20.33 -2.11
C ASP A 215 -17.39 20.19 -0.71
N GLY A 216 -17.48 18.99 -0.19
CA GLY A 216 -18.00 18.69 1.14
C GLY A 216 -19.54 18.74 1.26
N LYS A 217 -20.26 18.91 0.15
CA LYS A 217 -21.71 19.00 0.14
C LYS A 217 -22.35 17.92 -0.71
N LYS A 218 -23.52 17.49 -0.30
CA LYS A 218 -24.36 16.65 -1.15
C LYS A 218 -24.68 17.43 -2.42
N ALA A 219 -24.36 16.89 -3.60
CA ALA A 219 -24.70 17.53 -4.87
C ALA A 219 -26.21 17.51 -5.06
N GLU A 220 -26.88 18.62 -4.75
CA GLU A 220 -28.33 18.76 -4.94
C GLU A 220 -28.68 18.75 -6.44
N GLY A 221 -29.68 17.97 -6.82
CA GLY A 221 -30.23 17.90 -8.18
C GLY A 221 -29.51 16.98 -9.16
N LYS A 222 -28.40 16.33 -8.78
CA LYS A 222 -27.78 15.21 -9.49
C LYS A 222 -27.78 13.94 -8.62
N THR A 223 -28.83 13.75 -7.83
CA THR A 223 -29.15 12.42 -7.33
C THR A 223 -29.57 11.60 -8.55
N THR A 224 -28.62 11.14 -9.31
CA THR A 224 -28.77 9.82 -9.84
C THR A 224 -28.64 8.93 -8.57
N LEU A 225 -29.73 8.83 -7.78
CA LEU A 225 -30.17 7.49 -7.46
C LEU A 225 -30.01 6.79 -8.81
N ALA A 226 -28.92 6.04 -8.98
CA ALA A 226 -28.93 5.02 -9.97
C ALA A 226 -30.23 4.31 -9.63
N LYS A 227 -31.27 4.58 -10.39
CA LYS A 227 -32.46 3.77 -10.46
C LYS A 227 -31.84 2.46 -10.84
N PHE A 228 -31.53 1.65 -9.81
CA PHE A 228 -31.11 0.29 -10.02
C PHE A 228 -32.30 -0.35 -10.67
N THR A 229 -32.36 -0.16 -11.98
CA THR A 229 -33.16 -0.97 -12.84
C THR A 229 -32.69 -2.39 -12.56
N THR A 230 -33.58 -3.32 -12.66
CA THR A 230 -33.36 -4.77 -12.63
C THR A 230 -32.32 -5.25 -13.66
N ASP A 231 -31.56 -4.36 -14.28
CA ASP A 231 -30.64 -4.54 -15.39
C ASP A 231 -29.17 -4.54 -14.95
N GLU A 232 -28.86 -5.16 -13.81
CA GLU A 232 -27.48 -5.50 -13.48
C GLU A 232 -27.01 -6.62 -14.40
N ASN A 233 -25.93 -6.38 -15.12
CA ASN A 233 -25.34 -7.38 -16.00
C ASN A 233 -24.33 -8.22 -15.24
N TYR A 234 -24.44 -9.53 -15.35
CA TYR A 234 -23.49 -10.48 -14.76
C TYR A 234 -22.72 -11.19 -15.85
N TYR A 235 -21.42 -11.02 -15.87
CA TYR A 235 -20.51 -11.63 -16.83
C TYR A 235 -19.51 -12.54 -16.12
N ALA A 236 -19.19 -13.69 -16.70
CA ALA A 236 -18.16 -14.56 -16.20
C ALA A 236 -17.18 -14.99 -17.31
N LEU A 237 -15.89 -14.82 -17.04
CA LEU A 237 -14.81 -15.42 -17.81
C LEU A 237 -14.27 -16.60 -17.00
N ILE A 238 -14.36 -17.79 -17.56
CA ILE A 238 -14.03 -19.03 -16.89
C ILE A 238 -12.93 -19.73 -17.67
N ILE A 239 -11.83 -20.03 -17.01
CA ILE A 239 -10.60 -20.56 -17.60
C ILE A 239 -10.23 -21.84 -16.85
N GLY A 240 -10.08 -22.96 -17.57
CA GLY A 240 -9.59 -24.22 -17.04
C GLY A 240 -8.57 -24.84 -17.98
N ASN A 241 -7.39 -25.14 -17.49
CA ASN A 241 -6.31 -25.69 -18.29
C ASN A 241 -5.91 -27.06 -17.74
N ASN A 242 -6.11 -28.12 -18.53
CA ASN A 242 -5.64 -29.48 -18.23
C ASN A 242 -4.38 -29.82 -19.03
N ASN A 243 -4.35 -29.53 -20.34
CA ASN A 243 -3.35 -30.06 -21.24
C ASN A 243 -2.22 -29.02 -21.44
N TYR A 244 -1.00 -29.35 -21.08
CA TYR A 244 0.16 -28.47 -21.12
C TYR A 244 1.24 -29.00 -22.06
N GLU A 245 1.97 -28.10 -22.71
CA GLU A 245 3.08 -28.49 -23.61
C GLU A 245 4.36 -28.84 -22.84
N TYR A 246 4.57 -28.25 -21.63
CA TYR A 246 5.83 -28.31 -20.88
C TYR A 246 5.62 -28.66 -19.41
N TRP A 247 4.39 -28.73 -18.91
CA TRP A 247 4.05 -29.07 -17.53
C TRP A 247 3.25 -30.37 -17.50
N GLU A 248 3.20 -31.01 -16.35
CA GLU A 248 2.34 -32.17 -16.14
C GLU A 248 0.87 -31.80 -16.39
N ASP A 249 0.13 -32.65 -17.07
CA ASP A 249 -1.29 -32.44 -17.31
C ASP A 249 -2.06 -32.51 -16.00
N LEU A 250 -3.14 -31.73 -15.90
CA LEU A 250 -4.08 -31.75 -14.77
C LEU A 250 -5.32 -32.55 -15.14
N ASP A 251 -5.98 -33.11 -14.12
CA ASP A 251 -7.17 -33.95 -14.33
C ASP A 251 -8.49 -33.17 -14.19
N ALA A 252 -8.55 -32.20 -13.27
CA ALA A 252 -9.82 -31.61 -12.82
C ALA A 252 -10.13 -30.21 -13.39
N ALA A 253 -9.13 -29.40 -13.77
CA ALA A 253 -9.30 -27.97 -14.01
C ALA A 253 -10.30 -27.61 -15.12
N GLU A 254 -10.33 -28.37 -16.25
CA GLU A 254 -11.33 -28.14 -17.29
C GLU A 254 -12.75 -28.54 -16.85
N ASN A 255 -12.87 -29.64 -16.09
CA ASN A 255 -14.17 -30.12 -15.60
C ASN A 255 -14.74 -29.16 -14.54
N ASP A 256 -13.88 -28.61 -13.69
CA ASP A 256 -14.24 -27.56 -12.74
C ASP A 256 -14.77 -26.32 -13.45
N ALA A 257 -14.03 -25.84 -14.44
CA ALA A 257 -14.41 -24.69 -15.25
C ALA A 257 -15.77 -24.88 -15.93
N ARG A 258 -16.02 -26.04 -16.55
CA ARG A 258 -17.31 -26.37 -17.20
C ARG A 258 -18.46 -26.44 -16.18
N SER A 259 -18.23 -27.03 -15.03
CA SER A 259 -19.25 -27.17 -13.97
C SER A 259 -19.61 -25.83 -13.35
N ILE A 260 -18.65 -24.96 -13.14
CA ILE A 260 -18.86 -23.59 -12.67
C ILE A 260 -19.59 -22.76 -13.73
N GLU A 261 -19.16 -22.83 -14.99
CA GLU A 261 -19.88 -22.17 -16.10
C GLU A 261 -21.35 -22.55 -16.10
N LYS A 262 -21.64 -23.86 -16.07
CA LYS A 262 -23.00 -24.37 -16.09
C LYS A 262 -23.84 -23.78 -14.97
N ILE A 263 -23.35 -23.77 -13.73
CA ILE A 263 -24.11 -23.25 -12.59
C ILE A 263 -24.32 -21.74 -12.70
N LEU A 264 -23.30 -20.97 -13.06
CA LEU A 264 -23.41 -19.53 -13.23
C LEU A 264 -24.42 -19.16 -14.32
N LYS A 265 -24.42 -19.89 -15.40
CA LYS A 265 -25.34 -19.70 -16.55
C LYS A 265 -26.78 -20.12 -16.24
N GLU A 266 -26.97 -21.30 -15.65
CA GLU A 266 -28.27 -21.87 -15.41
C GLU A 266 -28.99 -21.25 -14.21
N LYS A 267 -28.25 -21.04 -13.09
CA LYS A 267 -28.85 -20.62 -11.83
C LYS A 267 -28.76 -19.13 -11.55
N TYR A 268 -27.70 -18.46 -12.01
CA TYR A 268 -27.40 -17.07 -11.65
C TYR A 268 -27.45 -16.09 -12.83
N ALA A 269 -27.87 -16.52 -14.01
CA ALA A 269 -28.04 -15.70 -15.22
C ALA A 269 -26.79 -14.98 -15.72
N PHE A 270 -25.59 -15.51 -15.43
CA PHE A 270 -24.37 -14.94 -16.00
C PHE A 270 -24.31 -15.15 -17.52
N GLU A 271 -23.88 -14.12 -18.24
CA GLU A 271 -23.32 -14.27 -19.57
C GLU A 271 -21.89 -14.79 -19.44
N THR A 272 -21.62 -15.99 -20.00
CA THR A 272 -20.37 -16.70 -19.73
C THR A 272 -19.49 -16.81 -20.97
N THR A 273 -18.19 -16.74 -20.77
CA THR A 273 -17.14 -17.09 -21.73
C THR A 273 -16.28 -18.18 -21.11
N LEU A 274 -16.27 -19.38 -21.72
CA LEU A 274 -15.47 -20.50 -21.26
C LEU A 274 -14.24 -20.69 -22.16
N LEU A 275 -13.10 -20.83 -21.54
CA LEU A 275 -11.81 -21.16 -22.17
C LEU A 275 -11.27 -22.44 -21.52
N THR A 276 -10.96 -23.44 -22.34
CA THR A 276 -10.34 -24.69 -21.89
C THR A 276 -9.04 -24.94 -22.64
N SER A 277 -7.97 -25.21 -21.89
CA SER A 277 -6.62 -25.48 -22.41
C SER A 277 -6.18 -24.46 -23.47
N LYS A 278 -6.03 -23.21 -23.08
CA LYS A 278 -5.66 -22.11 -23.99
C LYS A 278 -4.24 -21.58 -23.71
N ASN A 279 -3.59 -21.22 -24.82
CA ASN A 279 -2.28 -20.60 -24.81
C ASN A 279 -2.30 -19.17 -24.21
N TYR A 280 -1.11 -18.63 -23.95
CA TYR A 280 -0.89 -17.30 -23.37
C TYR A 280 -1.67 -16.19 -24.11
N ASN A 281 -1.50 -16.10 -25.43
CA ASN A 281 -2.12 -15.03 -26.21
C ASN A 281 -3.65 -15.05 -26.14
N THR A 282 -4.24 -16.23 -26.22
CA THR A 282 -5.70 -16.38 -26.13
C THR A 282 -6.19 -16.01 -24.76
N THR A 283 -5.54 -16.49 -23.70
CA THR A 283 -5.90 -16.22 -22.31
C THR A 283 -5.74 -14.75 -21.96
N ALA A 284 -4.59 -14.14 -22.24
CA ALA A 284 -4.34 -12.72 -21.95
C ALA A 284 -5.32 -11.80 -22.71
N ASN A 285 -5.51 -12.04 -24.02
CA ASN A 285 -6.46 -11.24 -24.80
C ASN A 285 -7.91 -11.37 -24.31
N ALA A 286 -8.30 -12.55 -23.86
CA ALA A 286 -9.64 -12.76 -23.30
C ALA A 286 -9.83 -11.95 -22.03
N ILE A 287 -8.89 -11.96 -21.06
CA ILE A 287 -8.97 -11.17 -19.84
C ILE A 287 -8.99 -9.67 -20.16
N ILE A 288 -8.11 -9.20 -21.05
CA ILE A 288 -8.08 -7.80 -21.49
C ILE A 288 -9.42 -7.38 -22.09
N LYS A 289 -9.96 -8.15 -23.03
CA LYS A 289 -11.26 -7.88 -23.67
C LYS A 289 -12.39 -7.91 -22.64
N PHE A 290 -12.36 -8.86 -21.72
CA PHE A 290 -13.39 -9.07 -20.71
C PHE A 290 -13.45 -7.89 -19.70
N THR A 291 -12.33 -7.32 -19.32
CA THR A 291 -12.24 -6.20 -18.37
C THR A 291 -12.45 -4.83 -19.02
N LYS A 292 -12.22 -4.69 -20.34
CA LYS A 292 -12.45 -3.45 -21.08
C LYS A 292 -13.93 -3.21 -21.42
N ASN A 293 -14.27 -1.93 -21.68
CA ASN A 293 -15.61 -1.50 -22.14
C ASN A 293 -16.74 -1.97 -21.21
N ARG A 294 -16.54 -1.82 -19.91
CA ARG A 294 -17.50 -2.15 -18.87
C ARG A 294 -18.09 -0.89 -18.26
N GLU A 295 -19.33 -1.01 -17.82
CA GLU A 295 -20.07 0.04 -17.12
C GLU A 295 -20.08 -0.23 -15.61
N THR A 296 -20.40 0.78 -14.82
CA THR A 296 -20.46 0.66 -13.35
C THR A 296 -21.54 -0.28 -12.84
N SER A 297 -22.55 -0.60 -13.67
CA SER A 297 -23.59 -1.60 -13.41
C SER A 297 -23.16 -3.05 -13.70
N ASP A 298 -21.97 -3.25 -14.27
CA ASP A 298 -21.50 -4.60 -14.62
C ASP A 298 -20.86 -5.29 -13.42
N ASN A 299 -21.18 -6.57 -13.26
CA ASN A 299 -20.63 -7.49 -12.27
C ASN A 299 -19.80 -8.56 -13.00
N LEU A 300 -18.51 -8.59 -12.75
CA LEU A 300 -17.56 -9.48 -13.43
C LEU A 300 -17.06 -10.57 -12.50
N LEU A 301 -17.13 -11.81 -12.93
CA LEU A 301 -16.46 -12.93 -12.29
C LEU A 301 -15.38 -13.47 -13.21
N ILE A 302 -14.16 -13.63 -12.71
CA ILE A 302 -13.08 -14.34 -13.41
C ILE A 302 -12.76 -15.56 -12.57
N TYR A 303 -12.89 -16.75 -13.17
CA TYR A 303 -12.47 -18.01 -12.58
C TYR A 303 -11.28 -18.56 -13.36
N TYR A 304 -10.24 -18.98 -12.65
CA TYR A 304 -9.08 -19.65 -13.22
C TYR A 304 -8.77 -20.91 -12.44
N ALA A 305 -8.64 -22.03 -13.16
CA ALA A 305 -8.11 -23.30 -12.65
C ALA A 305 -6.98 -23.79 -13.58
N GLY A 306 -5.84 -24.13 -12.99
CA GLY A 306 -4.66 -24.53 -13.74
C GLY A 306 -3.37 -24.36 -12.93
N HIS A 307 -2.23 -24.64 -13.58
CA HIS A 307 -0.94 -24.42 -12.93
C HIS A 307 -0.69 -22.96 -12.55
N GLY A 308 -0.03 -22.78 -11.44
CA GLY A 308 0.52 -21.51 -10.99
C GLY A 308 1.93 -21.70 -10.47
N GLU A 309 2.78 -20.68 -10.64
CA GLU A 309 4.19 -20.72 -10.22
C GLU A 309 4.57 -19.44 -9.45
N LEU A 310 5.58 -19.57 -8.59
CA LEU A 310 6.16 -18.49 -7.81
C LEU A 310 7.61 -18.26 -8.21
N GLU A 311 7.88 -17.11 -8.78
CA GLU A 311 9.25 -16.62 -8.90
C GLU A 311 9.73 -16.11 -7.54
N LYS A 312 10.64 -16.86 -6.92
CA LYS A 312 11.08 -16.62 -5.55
C LYS A 312 11.95 -15.36 -5.41
N GLU A 313 12.75 -15.02 -6.43
CA GLU A 313 13.68 -13.89 -6.38
C GLU A 313 12.95 -12.55 -6.33
N GLU A 314 11.90 -12.38 -7.15
CA GLU A 314 11.09 -11.17 -7.20
C GLU A 314 9.78 -11.28 -6.40
N ASN A 315 9.51 -12.46 -5.82
CA ASN A 315 8.30 -12.76 -5.06
C ASN A 315 7.03 -12.48 -5.87
N ARG A 316 6.99 -12.96 -7.12
CA ARG A 316 5.89 -12.79 -8.06
C ARG A 316 5.20 -14.10 -8.36
N GLY A 317 3.87 -14.10 -8.32
CA GLY A 317 3.04 -15.24 -8.73
C GLY A 317 2.57 -15.11 -10.18
N TYR A 318 2.45 -16.27 -10.83
CA TYR A 318 2.05 -16.38 -12.23
C TYR A 318 1.00 -17.46 -12.42
N TRP A 319 0.11 -17.27 -13.39
CA TRP A 319 -0.72 -18.33 -13.98
C TRP A 319 0.01 -18.87 -15.20
N ILE A 320 -0.02 -20.17 -15.36
CA ILE A 320 0.68 -20.85 -16.47
C ILE A 320 -0.32 -21.23 -17.55
N PRO A 321 -0.31 -20.56 -18.71
CA PRO A 321 -1.05 -21.00 -19.89
C PRO A 321 -0.47 -22.28 -20.46
N THR A 322 -1.21 -22.96 -21.35
CA THR A 322 -0.82 -24.29 -21.86
C THR A 322 0.50 -24.32 -22.64
N ASP A 323 0.95 -23.17 -23.17
CA ASP A 323 2.20 -23.00 -23.89
C ASP A 323 3.30 -22.30 -23.06
N GLY A 324 3.12 -22.17 -21.74
CA GLY A 324 4.14 -21.65 -20.82
C GLY A 324 5.23 -22.67 -20.58
N GLY A 325 6.52 -22.28 -20.70
CA GLY A 325 7.67 -23.14 -20.45
C GLY A 325 7.84 -23.49 -18.96
N GLU A 326 8.71 -24.48 -18.65
CA GLU A 326 9.04 -24.87 -17.26
C GLU A 326 9.89 -23.82 -16.54
N GLU A 327 10.72 -23.08 -17.27
CA GLU A 327 11.49 -21.96 -16.74
C GLU A 327 10.72 -20.65 -16.98
N GLN A 328 10.99 -19.62 -16.16
CA GLN A 328 10.39 -18.31 -16.32
C GLN A 328 10.53 -17.82 -17.77
N ASP A 329 9.42 -17.69 -18.45
CA ASP A 329 9.37 -17.21 -19.82
C ASP A 329 8.32 -16.11 -20.01
N SER A 330 8.34 -15.49 -21.20
CA SER A 330 7.41 -14.42 -21.57
C SER A 330 5.95 -14.87 -21.70
N LYS A 331 5.66 -16.15 -21.63
CA LYS A 331 4.34 -16.75 -21.73
C LYS A 331 3.72 -17.11 -20.38
N TRP A 332 4.34 -16.71 -19.28
CA TRP A 332 3.71 -16.76 -17.95
C TRP A 332 2.87 -15.53 -17.72
N LEU A 333 1.63 -15.70 -17.26
CA LEU A 333 0.71 -14.62 -17.01
C LEU A 333 0.86 -14.08 -15.58
N GLY A 334 1.61 -12.99 -15.42
CA GLY A 334 1.90 -12.41 -14.11
C GLY A 334 0.65 -11.85 -13.40
N ASN A 335 0.55 -12.11 -12.11
CA ASN A 335 -0.52 -11.58 -11.24
C ASN A 335 -0.63 -10.06 -11.32
N ASP A 336 0.48 -9.33 -11.50
CA ASP A 336 0.47 -7.87 -11.65
C ASP A 336 -0.21 -7.42 -12.94
N SER A 337 -0.04 -8.16 -14.04
CA SER A 337 -0.75 -7.87 -15.29
C SER A 337 -2.27 -8.03 -15.10
N VAL A 338 -2.71 -9.10 -14.45
CA VAL A 338 -4.12 -9.35 -14.15
C VAL A 338 -4.68 -8.24 -13.24
N LYS A 339 -3.96 -7.86 -12.18
CA LYS A 339 -4.34 -6.74 -11.29
C LYS A 339 -4.49 -5.43 -12.06
N ASN A 340 -3.57 -5.10 -12.95
CA ASN A 340 -3.61 -3.88 -13.76
C ASN A 340 -4.82 -3.84 -14.70
N TRP A 341 -5.19 -4.97 -15.32
CA TRP A 341 -6.39 -5.04 -16.16
C TRP A 341 -7.67 -4.89 -15.34
N ILE A 342 -7.75 -5.51 -14.16
CA ILE A 342 -8.85 -5.33 -13.20
C ILE A 342 -8.95 -3.88 -12.74
N ARG A 343 -7.83 -3.26 -12.39
CA ARG A 343 -7.75 -1.85 -11.96
C ARG A 343 -8.30 -0.89 -13.02
N SER A 344 -8.02 -1.15 -14.30
CA SER A 344 -8.45 -0.31 -15.41
C SER A 344 -9.94 -0.49 -15.76
N SER A 345 -10.62 -1.48 -15.21
CA SER A 345 -12.04 -1.75 -15.51
C SER A 345 -12.97 -0.78 -14.79
N LYS A 346 -13.99 -0.31 -15.50
CA LYS A 346 -15.06 0.52 -14.93
C LYS A 346 -16.14 -0.28 -14.21
N ALA A 347 -16.17 -1.62 -14.32
CA ALA A 347 -17.17 -2.46 -13.68
C ALA A 347 -17.35 -2.13 -12.19
N GLY A 348 -18.56 -2.19 -11.66
CA GLY A 348 -18.87 -1.96 -10.25
C GLY A 348 -18.27 -3.03 -9.35
N HIS A 349 -18.46 -4.29 -9.72
CA HIS A 349 -18.01 -5.43 -8.93
C HIS A 349 -17.13 -6.36 -9.75
N ILE A 350 -15.99 -6.77 -9.20
CA ILE A 350 -15.15 -7.81 -9.79
C ILE A 350 -14.79 -8.81 -8.68
N LEU A 351 -15.09 -10.07 -8.92
CA LEU A 351 -14.66 -11.20 -8.12
C LEU A 351 -13.72 -12.07 -8.94
N LEU A 352 -12.50 -12.24 -8.43
CA LEU A 352 -11.52 -13.15 -8.96
C LEU A 352 -11.49 -14.42 -8.10
N ILE A 353 -11.72 -15.57 -8.70
CA ILE A 353 -11.62 -16.88 -8.04
C ILE A 353 -10.48 -17.66 -8.70
N VAL A 354 -9.49 -18.07 -7.93
CA VAL A 354 -8.28 -18.69 -8.46
C VAL A 354 -8.01 -20.01 -7.76
N ASP A 355 -8.12 -21.07 -8.50
CA ASP A 355 -7.80 -22.44 -8.09
C ASP A 355 -6.47 -22.86 -8.74
N SER A 356 -5.39 -22.36 -8.17
CA SER A 356 -4.02 -22.66 -8.61
C SER A 356 -3.01 -22.46 -7.49
N CYS A 357 -1.83 -23.09 -7.64
CA CYS A 357 -0.70 -22.89 -6.74
C CYS A 357 -0.30 -21.40 -6.69
N PHE A 358 0.21 -20.96 -5.54
CA PHE A 358 0.74 -19.61 -5.32
C PHE A 358 -0.23 -18.44 -5.63
N SER A 359 -1.51 -18.73 -5.71
CA SER A 359 -2.57 -17.75 -6.02
C SER A 359 -2.74 -16.69 -4.92
N GLY A 360 -2.33 -16.99 -3.67
CA GLY A 360 -2.35 -16.05 -2.55
C GLY A 360 -1.50 -14.79 -2.75
N MET A 361 -0.59 -14.78 -3.73
CA MET A 361 0.21 -13.60 -4.10
C MET A 361 -0.59 -12.47 -4.76
N LEU A 362 -1.83 -12.71 -5.15
CA LEU A 362 -2.77 -11.66 -5.58
C LEU A 362 -3.19 -10.74 -4.43
N MET A 363 -2.95 -11.17 -3.20
CA MET A 363 -3.28 -10.48 -1.96
C MET A 363 -2.03 -9.90 -1.31
N LYS A 364 -2.13 -8.73 -0.73
CA LYS A 364 -1.08 -8.17 0.13
C LYS A 364 -1.66 -7.98 1.54
N GLY A 365 -1.30 -8.88 2.47
CA GLY A 365 -1.76 -8.83 3.86
C GLY A 365 -2.48 -10.11 4.33
N ASN A 366 -2.80 -10.19 5.61
CA ASN A 366 -3.56 -11.29 6.19
C ASN A 366 -5.00 -11.27 5.67
N SER A 367 -5.58 -12.47 5.45
CA SER A 367 -7.00 -12.61 5.13
C SER A 367 -7.84 -11.83 6.13
N GLU A 368 -8.73 -10.98 5.64
CA GLU A 368 -9.63 -10.20 6.49
C GLU A 368 -10.52 -11.14 7.31
N ASN A 369 -10.46 -11.02 8.65
CA ASN A 369 -11.41 -11.65 9.56
C ASN A 369 -12.72 -10.84 9.55
N LYS A 370 -13.42 -10.77 8.40
CA LYS A 370 -14.76 -10.19 8.34
C LYS A 370 -15.77 -11.14 8.97
N SER A 371 -16.56 -10.65 9.91
CA SER A 371 -17.71 -11.36 10.42
C SER A 371 -18.82 -11.40 9.36
N ILE A 372 -19.57 -12.53 9.29
CA ILE A 372 -20.74 -12.65 8.42
C ILE A 372 -21.79 -11.64 8.88
N GLU A 373 -22.08 -10.66 8.05
CA GLU A 373 -23.24 -9.80 8.23
C GLU A 373 -24.49 -10.52 7.71
N LYS A 374 -25.58 -10.53 8.51
CA LYS A 374 -26.84 -11.15 8.07
C LYS A 374 -27.34 -10.42 6.81
N LEU A 375 -27.58 -11.17 5.73
CA LEU A 375 -28.14 -10.64 4.49
C LEU A 375 -29.54 -10.09 4.75
N THR A 376 -29.65 -8.78 4.79
CA THR A 376 -30.91 -8.02 4.82
C THR A 376 -31.06 -7.27 3.50
N GLN A 377 -32.26 -6.82 3.14
CA GLN A 377 -32.45 -6.01 1.94
C GLN A 377 -31.53 -4.78 1.97
N LYS A 378 -31.38 -4.15 3.15
CA LYS A 378 -30.48 -3.00 3.36
C LYS A 378 -29.01 -3.35 3.07
N SER A 379 -28.53 -4.55 3.48
CA SER A 379 -27.14 -4.96 3.20
C SER A 379 -26.94 -5.35 1.73
N ILE A 380 -27.97 -5.90 1.08
CA ILE A 380 -27.95 -6.18 -0.36
C ILE A 380 -27.83 -4.85 -1.13
N ASP A 381 -28.69 -3.89 -0.84
CA ASP A 381 -28.70 -2.58 -1.51
C ASP A 381 -27.38 -1.84 -1.31
N ARG A 382 -26.80 -1.92 -0.10
CA ARG A 382 -25.49 -1.40 0.20
C ARG A 382 -24.38 -2.03 -0.67
N ASN A 383 -24.35 -3.35 -0.74
CA ASN A 383 -23.32 -4.07 -1.48
C ASN A 383 -23.41 -3.85 -3.00
N LYS A 384 -24.59 -3.56 -3.54
CA LYS A 384 -24.79 -3.18 -4.94
C LYS A 384 -24.17 -1.82 -5.29
N ILE A 385 -24.05 -0.93 -4.32
CA ILE A 385 -23.55 0.44 -4.52
C ILE A 385 -22.04 0.51 -4.34
N LEU A 386 -21.51 -0.23 -3.35
CA LEU A 386 -20.10 -0.20 -3.00
C LEU A 386 -19.27 -1.00 -4.01
N LYS A 387 -18.24 -0.40 -4.55
CA LYS A 387 -17.34 -1.07 -5.48
C LYS A 387 -16.66 -2.26 -4.82
N ALA A 388 -16.74 -3.43 -5.44
CA ALA A 388 -16.05 -4.63 -4.99
C ALA A 388 -14.90 -5.01 -5.93
N ARG A 389 -13.74 -5.27 -5.36
CA ARG A 389 -12.55 -5.80 -6.01
C ARG A 389 -12.00 -6.90 -5.12
N LEU A 390 -12.50 -8.10 -5.31
CA LEU A 390 -12.31 -9.21 -4.38
C LEU A 390 -11.58 -10.36 -5.05
N VAL A 391 -10.76 -11.04 -4.28
CA VAL A 391 -10.11 -12.27 -4.70
C VAL A 391 -10.34 -13.38 -3.68
N PHE A 392 -10.63 -14.57 -4.20
CA PHE A 392 -10.81 -15.80 -3.47
C PHE A 392 -9.88 -16.85 -4.06
N THR A 393 -8.98 -17.41 -3.28
CA THR A 393 -7.98 -18.38 -3.76
C THR A 393 -8.10 -19.70 -3.03
N SER A 394 -7.79 -20.80 -3.73
CA SER A 394 -7.80 -22.14 -3.17
C SER A 394 -6.63 -22.41 -2.21
N GLY A 395 -5.51 -21.70 -2.37
CA GLY A 395 -4.34 -21.80 -1.53
C GLY A 395 -3.68 -20.45 -1.28
N GLY A 396 -2.61 -20.45 -0.45
CA GLY A 396 -1.76 -19.30 -0.18
C GLY A 396 -0.55 -19.26 -1.10
N VAL A 397 0.61 -19.61 -0.53
CA VAL A 397 1.90 -19.77 -1.24
C VAL A 397 2.32 -21.24 -1.30
N GLU A 398 1.44 -22.14 -0.95
CA GLU A 398 1.60 -23.59 -0.98
C GLU A 398 1.04 -24.21 -2.27
N PRO A 399 1.52 -25.39 -2.68
CA PRO A 399 0.92 -26.17 -3.77
C PRO A 399 -0.54 -26.53 -3.49
N VAL A 400 -1.36 -26.52 -4.53
CA VAL A 400 -2.78 -26.88 -4.48
C VAL A 400 -2.94 -28.33 -4.99
N VAL A 401 -3.78 -29.11 -4.33
CA VAL A 401 -4.10 -30.48 -4.74
C VAL A 401 -5.14 -30.41 -5.85
N ASP A 402 -4.82 -30.95 -7.03
CA ASP A 402 -5.72 -30.95 -8.19
C ASP A 402 -6.95 -31.83 -7.95
N SER A 403 -6.74 -33.12 -7.67
CA SER A 403 -7.80 -34.05 -7.25
C SER A 403 -7.21 -35.25 -6.49
N ASP A 404 -8.03 -35.99 -5.78
CA ASP A 404 -7.69 -37.28 -5.18
C ASP A 404 -8.16 -38.47 -6.04
N GLY A 405 -8.36 -38.25 -7.35
CA GLY A 405 -8.99 -39.18 -8.27
C GLY A 405 -10.49 -38.94 -8.48
N GLY A 406 -11.01 -37.83 -7.93
CA GLY A 406 -12.36 -37.33 -8.19
C GLY A 406 -12.45 -36.52 -9.48
N ASN A 407 -13.68 -36.11 -9.83
CA ASN A 407 -13.93 -35.30 -11.03
C ASN A 407 -13.66 -33.80 -10.84
N HIS A 408 -13.36 -33.35 -9.61
CA HIS A 408 -13.19 -31.97 -9.21
C HIS A 408 -12.08 -31.80 -8.17
N SER A 409 -11.42 -30.65 -8.15
CA SER A 409 -10.61 -30.26 -7.00
C SER A 409 -11.48 -30.13 -5.74
N TYR A 410 -10.91 -30.29 -4.55
CA TYR A 410 -11.65 -30.08 -3.28
C TYR A 410 -12.26 -28.67 -3.21
N PHE A 411 -11.52 -27.69 -3.71
CA PHE A 411 -11.98 -26.31 -3.75
C PHE A 411 -13.18 -26.12 -4.68
N ALA A 412 -13.08 -26.59 -5.91
CA ALA A 412 -14.15 -26.47 -6.90
C ALA A 412 -15.37 -27.31 -6.52
N ASP A 413 -15.21 -28.54 -6.02
CA ASP A 413 -16.32 -29.38 -5.56
C ASP A 413 -17.19 -28.65 -4.53
N LYS A 414 -16.54 -28.07 -3.49
CA LYS A 414 -17.30 -27.35 -2.47
C LYS A 414 -17.89 -26.04 -2.98
N LEU A 415 -17.18 -25.31 -3.84
CA LEU A 415 -17.69 -24.09 -4.47
C LEU A 415 -18.96 -24.40 -5.29
N ILE A 416 -18.92 -25.44 -6.14
CA ILE A 416 -20.03 -25.91 -6.96
C ILE A 416 -21.23 -26.31 -6.09
N ARG A 417 -21.01 -27.11 -5.04
CA ARG A 417 -22.08 -27.54 -4.12
C ARG A 417 -22.69 -26.35 -3.38
N THR A 418 -21.87 -25.40 -2.94
CA THR A 418 -22.36 -24.20 -2.24
C THR A 418 -23.22 -23.33 -3.14
N LEU A 419 -22.78 -23.07 -4.37
CA LEU A 419 -23.55 -22.34 -5.37
C LEU A 419 -24.83 -23.09 -5.75
N ARG A 420 -24.76 -24.42 -5.95
CA ARG A 420 -25.92 -25.26 -6.32
C ARG A 420 -27.00 -25.27 -5.25
N ASN A 421 -26.60 -25.33 -3.96
CA ASN A 421 -27.55 -25.53 -2.85
C ASN A 421 -28.08 -24.21 -2.27
N SER A 422 -27.54 -23.05 -2.65
CA SER A 422 -28.05 -21.77 -2.19
C SER A 422 -29.48 -21.53 -2.68
N THR A 423 -30.38 -21.14 -1.80
CA THR A 423 -31.81 -20.88 -2.10
C THR A 423 -32.17 -19.41 -2.23
N GLY A 424 -31.21 -18.52 -2.03
CA GLY A 424 -31.40 -17.06 -2.12
C GLY A 424 -30.13 -16.35 -2.53
N VAL A 425 -30.15 -15.03 -2.40
CA VAL A 425 -28.95 -14.21 -2.63
C VAL A 425 -27.83 -14.66 -1.69
N ILE A 426 -26.65 -14.88 -2.23
CA ILE A 426 -25.47 -15.29 -1.46
C ILE A 426 -24.29 -14.35 -1.73
N GLN A 427 -23.57 -13.97 -0.69
CA GLN A 427 -22.36 -13.15 -0.77
C GLN A 427 -21.12 -14.02 -1.04
N SER A 428 -20.15 -13.47 -1.75
CA SER A 428 -18.85 -14.13 -1.98
C SER A 428 -18.14 -14.53 -0.67
N LEU A 429 -18.24 -13.74 0.38
CA LEU A 429 -17.71 -14.07 1.70
C LEU A 429 -18.33 -15.32 2.32
N ASN A 430 -19.66 -15.51 2.18
CA ASN A 430 -20.35 -16.70 2.70
C ASN A 430 -19.91 -17.97 1.94
N ILE A 431 -19.74 -17.84 0.61
CA ILE A 431 -19.22 -18.92 -0.23
C ILE A 431 -17.82 -19.29 0.23
N PHE A 432 -16.95 -18.29 0.40
CA PHE A 432 -15.58 -18.47 0.88
C PHE A 432 -15.52 -19.25 2.20
N GLN A 433 -16.29 -18.84 3.19
CA GLN A 433 -16.26 -19.49 4.51
C GLN A 433 -16.70 -20.95 4.44
N SER A 434 -17.72 -21.24 3.63
CA SER A 434 -18.18 -22.63 3.38
C SER A 434 -17.07 -23.46 2.70
N VAL A 435 -16.38 -22.88 1.72
CA VAL A 435 -15.31 -23.55 0.97
C VAL A 435 -14.05 -23.72 1.84
N LYS A 436 -13.66 -22.68 2.56
CA LYS A 436 -12.44 -22.65 3.38
C LYS A 436 -12.39 -23.81 4.37
N GLN A 437 -13.43 -24.00 5.17
CA GLN A 437 -13.45 -25.06 6.16
C GLN A 437 -13.36 -26.43 5.50
N TYR A 438 -14.14 -26.66 4.45
CA TYR A 438 -14.11 -27.92 3.73
C TYR A 438 -12.75 -28.27 3.12
N VAL A 439 -12.06 -27.28 2.54
CA VAL A 439 -10.71 -27.49 1.97
C VAL A 439 -9.71 -27.82 3.08
N ILE A 440 -9.71 -27.09 4.19
CA ILE A 440 -8.83 -27.37 5.34
C ILE A 440 -9.04 -28.80 5.88
N ASP A 441 -10.28 -29.25 5.93
CA ASP A 441 -10.62 -30.57 6.46
C ASP A 441 -10.21 -31.73 5.52
N ASN A 442 -10.16 -31.48 4.20
CA ASN A 442 -9.91 -32.52 3.18
C ASN A 442 -8.53 -32.38 2.51
N ALA A 443 -7.96 -31.20 2.47
CA ALA A 443 -6.63 -30.90 1.95
C ALA A 443 -5.86 -30.02 2.94
N PRO A 444 -5.35 -30.57 4.06
CA PRO A 444 -4.78 -29.78 5.18
C PRO A 444 -3.56 -28.94 4.80
N SER A 445 -2.89 -29.27 3.71
CA SER A 445 -1.78 -28.46 3.17
C SER A 445 -2.24 -27.20 2.44
N GLN A 446 -3.54 -27.03 2.17
CA GLN A 446 -4.10 -25.88 1.49
C GLN A 446 -4.80 -24.94 2.46
N THR A 447 -4.55 -23.65 2.32
CA THR A 447 -5.21 -22.62 3.13
C THR A 447 -5.90 -21.60 2.22
N PRO A 448 -7.18 -21.79 1.90
CA PRO A 448 -7.94 -20.83 1.09
C PRO A 448 -7.92 -19.44 1.72
N ARG A 449 -7.82 -18.42 0.87
CA ARG A 449 -7.75 -17.02 1.30
C ARG A 449 -8.80 -16.18 0.58
N TYR A 450 -9.25 -15.12 1.26
CA TYR A 450 -10.18 -14.13 0.74
C TYR A 450 -9.76 -12.74 1.17
N SER A 451 -9.67 -11.81 0.23
CA SER A 451 -9.26 -10.43 0.51
C SER A 451 -9.70 -9.51 -0.62
N SER A 452 -9.56 -8.20 -0.39
CA SER A 452 -9.56 -7.25 -1.49
C SER A 452 -8.32 -7.40 -2.37
N ILE A 453 -8.45 -7.13 -3.67
CA ILE A 453 -7.32 -7.11 -4.61
C ILE A 453 -6.55 -5.80 -4.39
N HIS A 454 -5.30 -5.90 -3.97
CA HIS A 454 -4.47 -4.74 -3.66
C HIS A 454 -4.32 -3.78 -4.85
N GLY A 455 -4.49 -2.47 -4.61
CA GLY A 455 -4.31 -1.43 -5.63
C GLY A 455 -5.41 -1.34 -6.69
N THR A 456 -6.63 -1.85 -6.43
CA THR A 456 -7.71 -1.93 -7.43
C THR A 456 -8.99 -1.19 -7.06
N PHE A 457 -8.95 -0.21 -6.16
CA PHE A 457 -10.11 0.61 -5.76
C PHE A 457 -11.30 -0.22 -5.23
N HIS A 458 -11.12 -0.88 -4.08
CA HIS A 458 -12.15 -1.62 -3.37
C HIS A 458 -12.77 -0.73 -2.28
N ASP A 459 -14.10 -0.51 -2.33
CA ASP A 459 -14.82 0.38 -1.41
C ASP A 459 -15.55 -0.36 -0.28
N GLY A 460 -15.15 -1.62 0.00
CA GLY A 460 -15.79 -2.45 1.03
C GLY A 460 -17.07 -3.14 0.59
N GLY A 461 -17.44 -3.09 -0.70
CA GLY A 461 -18.54 -3.85 -1.26
C GLY A 461 -18.29 -5.36 -1.28
N GLU A 462 -19.34 -6.14 -1.39
CA GLU A 462 -19.31 -7.58 -1.56
C GLU A 462 -19.84 -7.97 -2.94
N PHE A 463 -19.36 -9.09 -3.48
CA PHE A 463 -19.90 -9.63 -4.70
C PHE A 463 -21.12 -10.51 -4.36
N LEU A 464 -22.27 -10.20 -4.98
CA LEU A 464 -23.53 -10.87 -4.71
C LEU A 464 -23.92 -11.79 -5.88
N PHE A 465 -24.39 -12.96 -5.57
CA PHE A 465 -24.96 -13.89 -6.54
C PHE A 465 -26.47 -13.92 -6.38
N PHE A 466 -27.21 -13.53 -7.40
CA PHE A 466 -28.67 -13.53 -7.44
C PHE A 466 -29.15 -14.75 -8.23
N PRO A 467 -29.78 -15.75 -7.60
CA PRO A 467 -30.35 -16.86 -8.35
C PRO A 467 -31.49 -16.34 -9.20
N LYS A 468 -31.68 -16.99 -10.36
CA LYS A 468 -32.89 -16.83 -11.18
C LYS A 468 -34.13 -17.22 -10.38
N ASN A 469 -35.19 -16.46 -10.54
CA ASN A 469 -36.52 -16.80 -10.03
C ASN A 469 -37.11 -18.01 -10.78
#